data_5b15c5bdad55f0ba7df1bb3bcfe37c27
#
_entry.id   5b15c5bdad55f0ba7df1bb3bcfe37c27
#
_cell.length_a   1.000
_cell.length_b   1.000
_cell.length_c   1.000
_cell.angle_alpha   90.00
_cell.angle_beta   90.00
_cell.angle_gamma   90.00
#
_symmetry.space_group_name_H-M   'P 1'
#
loop_
_entity.id
_entity.type
_entity.pdbx_description
1 polymer ?
#
loop_
_entity_poly.entity_id
_entity_poly.type
_entity_poly.pdbx_seq_one_letter_code
_entity_poly.pdbx_strand_id
1 'polypeptide(L)'
;MKGHACTAEVAVLGAGPAGVATACALRRLGHTVTLFGCGRRGTLEGLSARALALLQHLGLTHAAACAMQPAERGGRWGGSPVSAGHEFIVDRLILDRALRDDAAAYGVCLEEEFALAIEPDAGGYRVRTRSGTYRAGVLIDARGRRSGRALGRGPSLIALSQRLSAVRARQPRTLIWPLDDGWCWFASDGAGGAVVQLIAASRGLARGATPAQRLRECLEALAACESALRDARLEGEPHARAASARLSAAAPAPGYVRAGDAGVSMEPLSGHGLYEALSSAGAASAAAHTHLAGHSWEPVERFLTERACERWRTAIARAAAFYEQQAAATPTTFWRQCAGAYAELLEPRAPEERPEGAWHLRPVLNGSVIEMRRVAVTRERPRGVWQVDQVELARLEEFLLAEPAAGVAQAARYLACSPAAVASAVGWLRAHGLLKSGGHAPQTRAVNR
;
A
#
# COMPACT_ATOMS: atom_id res chain seq x y z
N MET A 1 20.53 -23.11 -28.77
CA MET A 1 20.67 -23.08 -27.31
C MET A 1 19.37 -23.60 -26.71
N LYS A 2 19.38 -24.73 -26.02
CA LYS A 2 18.19 -25.34 -25.41
C LYS A 2 17.85 -24.49 -24.18
N GLY A 3 16.78 -23.67 -24.27
CA GLY A 3 16.27 -22.93 -23.13
C GLY A 3 15.80 -23.90 -22.07
N HIS A 4 16.50 -24.00 -20.96
CA HIS A 4 16.03 -24.71 -19.79
C HIS A 4 14.80 -23.96 -19.28
N ALA A 5 13.63 -24.60 -19.35
CA ALA A 5 12.44 -24.07 -18.69
C ALA A 5 12.68 -24.15 -17.17
N CYS A 6 13.07 -23.04 -16.57
CA CYS A 6 13.17 -22.96 -15.12
C CYS A 6 11.75 -22.93 -14.54
N THR A 7 11.43 -23.88 -13.67
CA THR A 7 10.14 -23.96 -12.98
C THR A 7 10.31 -23.44 -11.57
N ALA A 8 9.45 -22.51 -11.17
CA ALA A 8 9.32 -22.06 -9.78
C ALA A 8 7.87 -22.22 -9.32
N GLU A 9 7.63 -22.38 -8.03
CA GLU A 9 6.25 -22.36 -7.52
C GLU A 9 5.63 -20.97 -7.73
N VAL A 10 6.41 -19.91 -7.51
CA VAL A 10 5.96 -18.53 -7.63
C VAL A 10 6.90 -17.69 -8.49
N ALA A 11 6.33 -17.01 -9.48
CA ALA A 11 6.99 -15.93 -10.23
C ALA A 11 6.52 -14.56 -9.73
N VAL A 12 7.43 -13.70 -9.32
CA VAL A 12 7.16 -12.31 -8.91
C VAL A 12 7.68 -11.37 -9.96
N LEU A 13 6.81 -10.58 -10.57
CA LEU A 13 7.16 -9.63 -11.64
C LEU A 13 7.29 -8.22 -11.09
N GLY A 14 8.51 -7.73 -10.95
CA GLY A 14 8.85 -6.39 -10.46
C GLY A 14 9.61 -6.42 -9.15
N ALA A 15 10.91 -6.11 -9.21
CA ALA A 15 11.83 -6.07 -8.07
C ALA A 15 11.79 -4.72 -7.31
N GLY A 16 10.61 -4.13 -7.16
CA GLY A 16 10.35 -2.99 -6.28
C GLY A 16 9.95 -3.43 -4.86
N PRO A 17 9.67 -2.49 -3.93
CA PRO A 17 9.38 -2.80 -2.53
C PRO A 17 8.27 -3.84 -2.33
N ALA A 18 7.17 -3.74 -3.09
CA ALA A 18 6.07 -4.72 -3.00
C ALA A 18 6.49 -6.12 -3.46
N GLY A 19 7.20 -6.22 -4.58
CA GLY A 19 7.63 -7.51 -5.12
C GLY A 19 8.67 -8.18 -4.24
N VAL A 20 9.70 -7.45 -3.80
CA VAL A 20 10.72 -7.99 -2.89
C VAL A 20 10.11 -8.44 -1.57
N ALA A 21 9.30 -7.59 -0.93
CA ALA A 21 8.66 -7.95 0.34
C ALA A 21 7.75 -9.20 0.20
N THR A 22 7.02 -9.34 -0.93
CA THR A 22 6.21 -10.52 -1.22
C THR A 22 7.09 -11.75 -1.43
N ALA A 23 8.17 -11.63 -2.21
CA ALA A 23 9.09 -12.74 -2.48
C ALA A 23 9.76 -13.25 -1.19
N CYS A 24 10.26 -12.36 -0.34
CA CYS A 24 10.85 -12.71 0.96
C CYS A 24 9.82 -13.37 1.89
N ALA A 25 8.59 -12.85 1.93
CA ALA A 25 7.52 -13.46 2.73
C ALA A 25 7.19 -14.89 2.26
N LEU A 26 7.12 -15.13 0.95
CA LEU A 26 6.89 -16.45 0.38
C LEU A 26 8.06 -17.42 0.63
N ARG A 27 9.31 -16.93 0.57
CA ARG A 27 10.49 -17.73 0.94
C ARG A 27 10.43 -18.19 2.40
N ARG A 28 10.00 -17.32 3.32
CA ARG A 28 9.79 -17.70 4.74
C ARG A 28 8.71 -18.76 4.92
N LEU A 29 7.73 -18.80 4.02
CA LEU A 29 6.69 -19.84 3.99
C LEU A 29 7.14 -21.14 3.29
N GLY A 30 8.40 -21.22 2.85
CA GLY A 30 8.99 -22.41 2.25
C GLY A 30 8.88 -22.53 0.74
N HIS A 31 8.25 -21.56 0.05
CA HIS A 31 8.05 -21.64 -1.40
C HIS A 31 9.31 -21.29 -2.20
N THR A 32 9.46 -21.89 -3.37
CA THR A 32 10.49 -21.48 -4.35
C THR A 32 9.99 -20.27 -5.13
N VAL A 33 10.81 -19.20 -5.17
CA VAL A 33 10.42 -17.91 -5.74
C VAL A 33 11.45 -17.42 -6.72
N THR A 34 11.01 -17.06 -7.94
CA THR A 34 11.80 -16.31 -8.91
C THR A 34 11.27 -14.89 -9.01
N LEU A 35 12.14 -13.91 -8.81
CA LEU A 35 11.83 -12.47 -8.85
C LEU A 35 12.45 -11.84 -10.09
N PHE A 36 11.59 -11.28 -10.95
CA PHE A 36 11.99 -10.63 -12.19
C PHE A 36 12.02 -9.12 -12.05
N GLY A 37 13.08 -8.47 -12.45
CA GLY A 37 13.14 -7.01 -12.50
C GLY A 37 14.54 -6.44 -12.58
N CYS A 38 14.67 -5.33 -13.31
CA CYS A 38 15.90 -4.56 -13.44
C CYS A 38 15.91 -3.35 -12.50
N GLY A 39 17.09 -2.83 -12.23
CA GLY A 39 17.28 -1.58 -11.48
C GLY A 39 16.57 -0.38 -12.09
N ARG A 40 16.24 0.60 -11.26
CA ARG A 40 15.63 1.86 -11.67
C ARG A 40 16.65 3.00 -11.61
N ARG A 41 16.32 4.13 -12.23
CA ARG A 41 17.05 5.38 -12.02
C ARG A 41 16.79 5.92 -10.62
N GLY A 42 17.84 6.34 -9.93
CA GLY A 42 17.77 6.85 -8.56
C GLY A 42 17.14 8.25 -8.48
N THR A 43 16.39 8.47 -7.41
CA THR A 43 15.89 9.77 -6.94
C THR A 43 15.74 9.69 -5.43
N LEU A 44 15.72 10.81 -4.73
CA LEU A 44 15.36 10.82 -3.32
C LEU A 44 13.84 10.62 -3.17
N GLU A 45 13.44 9.84 -2.17
CA GLU A 45 12.04 9.63 -1.79
C GLU A 45 11.90 9.75 -0.26
N GLY A 46 10.73 10.21 0.18
CA GLY A 46 10.38 10.22 1.60
C GLY A 46 10.00 8.81 2.07
N LEU A 47 10.51 8.42 3.22
CA LEU A 47 10.20 7.17 3.92
C LEU A 47 9.57 7.51 5.27
N SER A 48 8.28 7.24 5.43
CA SER A 48 7.60 7.46 6.72
C SER A 48 8.14 6.53 7.81
N ALA A 49 8.07 6.95 9.08
CA ALA A 49 8.44 6.10 10.22
C ALA A 49 7.68 4.76 10.21
N ARG A 50 6.40 4.75 9.78
CA ARG A 50 5.60 3.53 9.61
C ARG A 50 6.16 2.61 8.54
N ALA A 51 6.66 3.17 7.44
CA ALA A 51 7.27 2.36 6.38
C ALA A 51 8.61 1.77 6.82
N LEU A 52 9.43 2.53 7.56
CA LEU A 52 10.67 2.04 8.16
C LEU A 52 10.41 0.92 9.17
N ALA A 53 9.46 1.11 10.08
CA ALA A 53 9.05 0.07 11.03
C ALA A 53 8.54 -1.19 10.33
N LEU A 54 7.85 -1.03 9.20
CA LEU A 54 7.37 -2.16 8.41
C LEU A 54 8.52 -2.90 7.69
N LEU A 55 9.54 -2.21 7.17
CA LEU A 55 10.75 -2.84 6.64
C LEU A 55 11.42 -3.70 7.71
N GLN A 56 11.58 -3.16 8.93
CA GLN A 56 12.15 -3.88 10.08
C GLN A 56 11.31 -5.10 10.45
N HIS A 57 9.99 -4.94 10.56
CA HIS A 57 9.06 -6.03 10.88
C HIS A 57 9.08 -7.15 9.83
N LEU A 58 9.23 -6.80 8.56
CA LEU A 58 9.35 -7.75 7.46
C LEU A 58 10.74 -8.40 7.38
N GLY A 59 11.69 -8.00 8.21
CA GLY A 59 13.06 -8.52 8.22
C GLY A 59 13.89 -8.08 7.01
N LEU A 60 13.50 -6.98 6.36
CA LEU A 60 14.23 -6.37 5.23
C LEU A 60 15.31 -5.42 5.79
N THR A 61 16.35 -6.00 6.36
CA THR A 61 17.33 -5.29 7.19
C THR A 61 18.27 -4.40 6.38
N HIS A 62 18.70 -4.84 5.19
CA HIS A 62 19.51 -4.02 4.29
C HIS A 62 18.73 -2.80 3.81
N ALA A 63 17.46 -2.99 3.44
CA ALA A 63 16.58 -1.90 3.03
C ALA A 63 16.26 -0.93 4.18
N ALA A 64 16.04 -1.42 5.39
CA ALA A 64 15.82 -0.60 6.57
C ALA A 64 17.02 0.26 6.93
N ALA A 65 18.24 -0.27 6.73
CA ALA A 65 19.50 0.47 6.96
C ALA A 65 19.75 1.62 5.97
N CYS A 66 18.99 1.70 4.86
CA CYS A 66 19.10 2.80 3.91
C CYS A 66 18.40 4.10 4.38
N ALA A 67 17.63 4.07 5.47
CA ALA A 67 17.00 5.25 6.02
C ALA A 67 18.08 6.23 6.52
N MET A 68 18.10 7.42 5.95
CA MET A 68 19.00 8.48 6.35
C MET A 68 18.57 9.09 7.69
N GLN A 69 19.27 10.11 8.16
CA GLN A 69 18.86 10.90 9.33
C GLN A 69 17.43 11.41 9.17
N PRO A 70 16.64 11.52 10.26
CA PRO A 70 15.31 12.09 10.20
C PRO A 70 15.35 13.50 9.59
N ALA A 71 14.53 13.72 8.57
CA ALA A 71 14.37 15.01 7.91
C ALA A 71 13.21 15.79 8.51
N GLU A 72 13.42 17.06 8.81
CA GLU A 72 12.35 17.95 9.21
C GLU A 72 11.38 18.18 8.04
N ARG A 73 10.08 18.07 8.31
CA ARG A 73 9.04 18.37 7.33
C ARG A 73 8.55 19.79 7.49
N GLY A 74 8.49 20.52 6.38
CA GLY A 74 8.01 21.90 6.37
C GLY A 74 7.25 22.24 5.09
N GLY A 75 6.89 23.53 4.97
CA GLY A 75 6.25 24.07 3.79
C GLY A 75 4.94 24.78 4.05
N ARG A 76 4.05 24.81 3.06
CA ARG A 76 2.70 25.41 3.17
C ARG A 76 1.67 24.49 2.54
N TRP A 77 0.47 24.49 3.10
CA TRP A 77 -0.69 23.81 2.53
C TRP A 77 -1.99 24.42 3.08
N GLY A 78 -3.00 24.57 2.22
CA GLY A 78 -4.29 25.14 2.65
C GLY A 78 -4.18 26.53 3.23
N GLY A 79 -3.24 27.34 2.75
CA GLY A 79 -2.98 28.69 3.25
C GLY A 79 -2.16 28.76 4.54
N SER A 80 -1.88 27.62 5.20
CA SER A 80 -1.20 27.56 6.49
C SER A 80 0.21 26.95 6.39
N PRO A 81 1.15 27.32 7.27
CA PRO A 81 2.40 26.60 7.41
C PRO A 81 2.16 25.13 7.78
N VAL A 82 2.94 24.23 7.16
CA VAL A 82 2.99 22.82 7.55
C VAL A 82 4.27 22.62 8.34
N SER A 83 4.13 22.25 9.62
CA SER A 83 5.22 21.81 10.48
C SER A 83 4.75 20.52 11.16
N ALA A 84 4.91 19.39 10.50
CA ALA A 84 4.33 18.14 10.98
C ALA A 84 5.34 17.02 10.99
N GLY A 85 6.07 16.87 12.09
CA GLY A 85 6.89 15.71 12.41
C GLY A 85 8.10 15.55 11.49
N HIS A 86 8.60 14.31 11.47
CA HIS A 86 9.80 13.94 10.72
C HIS A 86 9.45 12.82 9.74
N GLU A 87 10.18 12.77 8.65
CA GLU A 87 10.24 11.60 7.76
C GLU A 87 11.71 11.26 7.49
N PHE A 88 11.98 10.06 7.05
CA PHE A 88 13.32 9.68 6.60
C PHE A 88 13.42 9.94 5.09
N ILE A 89 14.64 10.17 4.62
CA ILE A 89 14.94 10.27 3.19
C ILE A 89 15.69 9.01 2.81
N VAL A 90 15.39 8.47 1.63
CA VAL A 90 16.13 7.35 1.03
C VAL A 90 16.52 7.68 -0.41
N ASP A 91 17.72 7.33 -0.81
CA ASP A 91 18.06 7.26 -2.23
C ASP A 91 17.47 5.97 -2.80
N ARG A 92 16.62 6.11 -3.79
CA ARG A 92 15.86 5.00 -4.38
C ARG A 92 16.75 3.97 -5.06
N LEU A 93 17.91 4.40 -5.60
CA LEU A 93 18.87 3.47 -6.20
C LEU A 93 19.52 2.58 -5.13
N ILE A 94 19.88 3.19 -4.00
CA ILE A 94 20.46 2.47 -2.86
C ILE A 94 19.43 1.55 -2.24
N LEU A 95 18.20 2.04 -2.01
CA LEU A 95 17.11 1.24 -1.47
C LEU A 95 16.74 0.05 -2.38
N ASP A 96 16.62 0.26 -3.69
CA ASP A 96 16.28 -0.82 -4.62
C ASP A 96 17.39 -1.88 -4.72
N ARG A 97 18.66 -1.51 -4.49
CA ARG A 97 19.78 -2.45 -4.36
C ARG A 97 19.69 -3.23 -3.06
N ALA A 98 19.54 -2.55 -1.94
CA ALA A 98 19.42 -3.17 -0.62
C ALA A 98 18.23 -4.12 -0.52
N LEU A 99 17.09 -3.79 -1.16
CA LEU A 99 15.96 -4.70 -1.28
C LEU A 99 16.33 -6.00 -2.03
N ARG A 100 17.16 -5.94 -3.06
CA ARG A 100 17.64 -7.14 -3.76
C ARG A 100 18.61 -7.95 -2.90
N ASP A 101 19.46 -7.26 -2.13
CA ASP A 101 20.37 -7.93 -1.18
C ASP A 101 19.55 -8.68 -0.12
N ASP A 102 18.46 -8.07 0.40
CA ASP A 102 17.50 -8.74 1.26
C ASP A 102 16.88 -9.96 0.56
N ALA A 103 16.41 -9.83 -0.69
CA ALA A 103 15.84 -10.93 -1.44
C ALA A 103 16.83 -12.09 -1.63
N ALA A 104 18.09 -11.79 -1.95
CA ALA A 104 19.17 -12.78 -2.06
C ALA A 104 19.43 -13.48 -0.74
N ALA A 105 19.45 -12.74 0.38
CA ALA A 105 19.63 -13.29 1.73
C ALA A 105 18.50 -14.27 2.12
N TYR A 106 17.26 -14.06 1.62
CA TYR A 106 16.15 -14.99 1.77
C TYR A 106 16.18 -16.16 0.76
N GLY A 107 17.16 -16.24 -0.12
CA GLY A 107 17.27 -17.28 -1.13
C GLY A 107 16.25 -17.14 -2.28
N VAL A 108 15.83 -15.93 -2.59
CA VAL A 108 15.02 -15.63 -3.78
C VAL A 108 15.92 -15.74 -5.02
N CYS A 109 15.48 -16.45 -6.06
CA CYS A 109 16.15 -16.43 -7.36
C CYS A 109 15.88 -15.09 -8.06
N LEU A 110 16.94 -14.34 -8.38
CA LEU A 110 16.84 -13.02 -8.99
C LEU A 110 17.14 -13.10 -10.49
N GLU A 111 16.19 -12.66 -11.30
CA GLU A 111 16.34 -12.54 -12.75
C GLU A 111 16.34 -11.06 -13.15
N GLU A 112 17.48 -10.56 -13.62
CA GLU A 112 17.63 -9.15 -14.04
C GLU A 112 17.00 -8.86 -15.40
N GLU A 113 15.77 -9.33 -15.57
CA GLU A 113 14.99 -9.21 -16.80
C GLU A 113 13.56 -8.73 -16.55
N PHE A 114 12.94 -8.19 -17.58
CA PHE A 114 11.52 -7.88 -17.58
C PHE A 114 10.72 -8.99 -18.23
N ALA A 115 9.56 -9.29 -17.66
CA ALA A 115 8.56 -10.10 -18.34
C ALA A 115 8.04 -9.36 -19.58
N LEU A 116 8.22 -9.95 -20.76
CA LEU A 116 7.74 -9.46 -22.04
C LEU A 116 6.30 -9.87 -22.32
N ALA A 117 5.94 -11.10 -21.94
CA ALA A 117 4.59 -11.63 -22.04
C ALA A 117 4.28 -12.53 -20.85
N ILE A 118 2.99 -12.60 -20.52
CA ILE A 118 2.42 -13.45 -19.49
C ILE A 118 1.24 -14.17 -20.11
N GLU A 119 1.25 -15.49 -20.05
CA GLU A 119 0.22 -16.33 -20.66
C GLU A 119 -0.24 -17.35 -19.62
N PRO A 120 -1.56 -17.60 -19.50
CA PRO A 120 -2.03 -18.77 -18.76
C PRO A 120 -1.43 -20.04 -19.36
N ASP A 121 -1.10 -21.02 -18.51
CA ASP A 121 -0.59 -22.33 -18.91
C ASP A 121 -1.29 -23.41 -18.08
N ALA A 122 -1.16 -24.68 -18.47
CA ALA A 122 -1.73 -25.79 -17.73
C ALA A 122 -1.17 -25.82 -16.29
N GLY A 123 -2.04 -25.51 -15.32
CA GLY A 123 -1.68 -25.46 -13.90
C GLY A 123 -0.95 -24.21 -13.43
N GLY A 124 -0.97 -23.10 -14.19
CA GLY A 124 -0.32 -21.85 -13.76
C GLY A 124 -0.11 -20.85 -14.89
N TYR A 125 1.11 -20.30 -14.96
CA TYR A 125 1.48 -19.20 -15.85
C TYR A 125 2.82 -19.45 -16.52
N ARG A 126 2.91 -18.97 -17.76
CA ARG A 126 4.14 -18.88 -18.53
C ARG A 126 4.59 -17.42 -18.60
N VAL A 127 5.83 -17.16 -18.18
CA VAL A 127 6.47 -15.86 -18.22
C VAL A 127 7.55 -15.90 -19.27
N ARG A 128 7.43 -15.10 -20.32
CA ARG A 128 8.44 -14.95 -21.36
C ARG A 128 9.30 -13.72 -21.10
N THR A 129 10.61 -13.90 -21.13
CA THR A 129 11.63 -12.85 -21.04
C THR A 129 12.47 -12.81 -22.33
N ARG A 130 13.57 -12.07 -22.36
CA ARG A 130 14.51 -12.05 -23.48
C ARG A 130 15.34 -13.34 -23.55
N SER A 131 15.76 -13.86 -22.37
CA SER A 131 16.64 -15.03 -22.31
C SER A 131 15.88 -16.35 -22.41
N GLY A 132 14.57 -16.39 -22.10
CA GLY A 132 13.84 -17.63 -22.10
C GLY A 132 12.39 -17.55 -21.64
N THR A 133 11.86 -18.73 -21.34
CA THR A 133 10.50 -18.90 -20.85
C THR A 133 10.53 -19.65 -19.52
N TYR A 134 9.82 -19.11 -18.54
CA TYR A 134 9.69 -19.62 -17.18
C TYR A 134 8.25 -20.07 -16.94
N ARG A 135 8.08 -21.11 -16.14
CA ARG A 135 6.76 -21.58 -15.68
C ARG A 135 6.62 -21.38 -14.18
N ALA A 136 5.44 -20.99 -13.74
CA ALA A 136 5.13 -20.82 -12.32
C ALA A 136 3.68 -21.22 -12.05
N GLY A 137 3.43 -21.87 -10.90
CA GLY A 137 2.07 -22.16 -10.43
C GLY A 137 1.31 -20.90 -10.05
N VAL A 138 2.02 -19.92 -9.48
CA VAL A 138 1.46 -18.64 -9.06
C VAL A 138 2.26 -17.47 -9.64
N LEU A 139 1.55 -16.44 -10.06
CA LEU A 139 2.10 -15.19 -10.58
C LEU A 139 1.73 -14.01 -9.68
N ILE A 140 2.74 -13.32 -9.16
CA ILE A 140 2.57 -12.05 -8.45
C ILE A 140 2.96 -10.90 -9.38
N ASP A 141 1.97 -10.09 -9.77
CA ASP A 141 2.23 -8.88 -10.56
C ASP A 141 2.53 -7.68 -9.64
N ALA A 142 3.80 -7.35 -9.51
CA ALA A 142 4.32 -6.22 -8.77
C ALA A 142 5.03 -5.17 -9.68
N ARG A 143 4.66 -5.11 -10.98
CA ARG A 143 5.24 -4.20 -11.97
C ARG A 143 4.85 -2.74 -11.77
N GLY A 144 4.12 -2.44 -10.71
CA GLY A 144 3.68 -1.10 -10.37
C GLY A 144 2.67 -0.54 -11.39
N ARG A 145 2.74 0.75 -11.65
CA ARG A 145 1.80 1.47 -12.53
C ARG A 145 1.79 0.98 -13.99
N ARG A 146 2.72 0.13 -14.40
CA ARG A 146 2.77 -0.49 -15.74
C ARG A 146 1.83 -1.69 -15.87
N SER A 147 1.26 -2.19 -14.78
CA SER A 147 0.37 -3.35 -14.78
C SER A 147 -1.03 -2.99 -15.30
N GLY A 148 -1.44 -3.58 -16.41
CA GLY A 148 -2.81 -3.69 -16.90
C GLY A 148 -3.61 -2.36 -17.04
N ARG A 149 -4.94 -2.48 -17.20
CA ARG A 149 -5.89 -1.35 -17.32
C ARG A 149 -6.37 -0.89 -15.94
N ALA A 150 -6.85 0.36 -15.85
CA ALA A 150 -7.45 0.90 -14.63
C ALA A 150 -8.98 0.81 -14.69
N LEU A 151 -9.61 0.40 -13.58
CA LEU A 151 -11.04 0.48 -13.33
C LEU A 151 -11.42 1.88 -12.84
N GLY A 152 -10.60 2.47 -11.96
CA GLY A 152 -10.76 3.82 -11.45
C GLY A 152 -9.48 4.64 -11.61
N ARG A 153 -9.64 5.92 -11.90
CA ARG A 153 -8.54 6.87 -12.01
C ARG A 153 -8.89 8.19 -11.34
N GLY A 154 -7.96 8.73 -10.57
CA GLY A 154 -7.98 10.13 -10.15
C GLY A 154 -7.65 11.10 -11.31
N PRO A 155 -7.56 12.39 -11.02
CA PRO A 155 -7.15 13.40 -11.99
C PRO A 155 -5.89 12.99 -12.73
N SER A 156 -5.78 13.42 -14.00
CA SER A 156 -4.61 13.08 -14.82
C SER A 156 -3.41 13.93 -14.41
N LEU A 157 -2.58 13.37 -13.53
CA LEU A 157 -1.40 14.02 -12.94
C LEU A 157 -0.11 13.38 -13.43
N ILE A 158 0.93 14.21 -13.55
CA ILE A 158 2.30 13.81 -13.82
C ILE A 158 3.22 14.34 -12.71
N ALA A 159 4.20 13.55 -12.33
CA ALA A 159 5.32 13.96 -11.49
C ALA A 159 6.54 14.19 -12.37
N LEU A 160 7.08 15.38 -12.34
CA LEU A 160 8.38 15.73 -12.91
C LEU A 160 9.38 15.84 -11.78
N SER A 161 10.53 15.20 -11.88
CA SER A 161 11.56 15.27 -10.84
C SER A 161 12.94 15.46 -11.46
N GLN A 162 13.78 16.23 -10.77
CA GLN A 162 15.15 16.48 -11.17
C GLN A 162 16.04 16.69 -9.95
N ARG A 163 17.30 16.25 -10.03
CA ARG A 163 18.30 16.51 -8.99
C ARG A 163 18.65 18.00 -8.95
N LEU A 164 19.09 18.43 -7.78
CA LEU A 164 19.59 19.79 -7.56
C LEU A 164 21.05 19.73 -7.11
N SER A 165 21.83 20.71 -7.57
CA SER A 165 23.16 21.04 -7.05
C SER A 165 23.16 22.41 -6.37
N ALA A 166 24.25 22.75 -5.67
CA ALA A 166 24.43 24.01 -4.96
C ALA A 166 23.34 24.31 -3.90
N VAL A 167 22.72 23.30 -3.35
CA VAL A 167 21.77 23.45 -2.23
C VAL A 167 22.54 23.68 -0.93
N ARG A 168 22.18 24.70 -0.17
CA ARG A 168 22.85 25.08 1.09
C ARG A 168 22.19 24.49 2.35
N ALA A 169 21.34 23.49 2.21
CA ALA A 169 20.75 22.79 3.35
C ALA A 169 21.82 21.99 4.10
N ARG A 170 22.02 22.27 5.39
CA ARG A 170 22.98 21.59 6.26
C ARG A 170 22.37 20.45 7.07
N GLN A 171 21.05 20.33 7.05
CA GLN A 171 20.29 19.31 7.75
C GLN A 171 19.32 18.66 6.77
N PRO A 172 19.00 17.37 6.94
CA PRO A 172 17.96 16.72 6.16
C PRO A 172 16.62 17.42 6.33
N ARG A 173 15.95 17.74 5.23
CA ARG A 173 14.62 18.36 5.27
C ARG A 173 13.80 18.05 4.04
N THR A 174 12.51 18.10 4.20
CA THR A 174 11.54 18.03 3.10
C THR A 174 10.59 19.22 3.18
N LEU A 175 10.16 19.69 2.01
CA LEU A 175 9.21 20.79 1.89
C LEU A 175 8.09 20.42 0.92
N ILE A 176 6.87 20.83 1.26
CA ILE A 176 5.75 20.82 0.33
C ILE A 176 5.31 22.26 0.07
N TRP A 177 5.05 22.58 -1.20
CA TRP A 177 4.69 23.93 -1.59
C TRP A 177 3.65 23.93 -2.71
N PRO A 178 2.45 24.53 -2.51
CA PRO A 178 1.46 24.66 -3.57
C PRO A 178 1.87 25.75 -4.57
N LEU A 179 1.58 25.49 -5.84
CA LEU A 179 1.69 26.44 -6.95
C LEU A 179 0.29 26.66 -7.54
N ASP A 180 0.13 27.61 -8.45
CA ASP A 180 -1.16 27.90 -9.08
C ASP A 180 -1.72 26.72 -9.89
N ASP A 181 -0.86 25.89 -10.48
CA ASP A 181 -1.21 24.80 -11.38
C ASP A 181 -0.59 23.44 -11.00
N GLY A 182 -0.22 23.30 -9.72
CA GLY A 182 0.40 22.10 -9.19
C GLY A 182 0.92 22.27 -7.78
N TRP A 183 1.82 21.39 -7.39
CA TRP A 183 2.54 21.51 -6.12
C TRP A 183 3.93 20.90 -6.22
N CYS A 184 4.86 21.44 -5.45
CA CYS A 184 6.23 20.98 -5.37
C CYS A 184 6.47 20.18 -4.10
N TRP A 185 7.31 19.18 -4.21
CA TRP A 185 7.99 18.54 -3.10
C TRP A 185 9.50 18.68 -3.30
N PHE A 186 10.17 19.14 -2.26
CA PHE A 186 11.62 19.23 -2.21
C PHE A 186 12.14 18.32 -1.12
N ALA A 187 13.29 17.69 -1.35
CA ALA A 187 14.02 16.96 -0.34
C ALA A 187 15.52 17.21 -0.46
N SER A 188 16.18 17.32 0.70
CA SER A 188 17.65 17.34 0.82
C SER A 188 18.08 16.41 1.95
N ASP A 189 19.14 15.65 1.71
CA ASP A 189 19.79 14.78 2.71
C ASP A 189 20.71 15.54 3.67
N GLY A 190 20.91 16.84 3.44
CA GLY A 190 21.83 17.70 4.21
C GLY A 190 23.33 17.46 3.90
N ALA A 191 23.66 16.52 3.03
CA ALA A 191 25.02 16.12 2.64
C ALA A 191 25.34 16.45 1.17
N GLY A 192 24.47 17.22 0.51
CA GLY A 192 24.62 17.63 -0.90
C GLY A 192 23.69 16.92 -1.88
N GLY A 193 23.02 15.85 -1.47
CA GLY A 193 21.95 15.23 -2.25
C GLY A 193 20.65 16.03 -2.11
N ALA A 194 20.08 16.45 -3.24
CA ALA A 194 18.79 17.12 -3.23
C ALA A 194 17.99 16.84 -4.48
N VAL A 195 16.66 16.93 -4.38
CA VAL A 195 15.72 16.74 -5.48
C VAL A 195 14.55 17.72 -5.35
N VAL A 196 14.07 18.20 -6.48
CA VAL A 196 12.77 18.85 -6.61
C VAL A 196 11.84 17.95 -7.43
N GLN A 197 10.59 17.88 -7.00
CA GLN A 197 9.52 17.17 -7.71
C GLN A 197 8.33 18.11 -7.87
N LEU A 198 7.84 18.28 -9.09
CA LEU A 198 6.62 19.02 -9.41
C LEU A 198 5.53 18.01 -9.77
N ILE A 199 4.38 18.12 -9.13
CA ILE A 199 3.16 17.43 -9.51
C ILE A 199 2.21 18.44 -10.17
N ALA A 200 1.83 18.16 -11.42
CA ALA A 200 0.98 19.04 -12.21
C ALA A 200 0.00 18.22 -13.08
N ALA A 201 -0.98 18.90 -13.69
CA ALA A 201 -1.87 18.27 -14.66
C ALA A 201 -1.09 17.83 -15.91
N SER A 202 -1.29 16.57 -16.36
CA SER A 202 -0.60 16.02 -17.55
C SER A 202 -0.86 16.85 -18.80
N ARG A 203 -2.04 17.47 -18.92
CA ARG A 203 -2.41 18.33 -20.07
C ARG A 203 -1.70 19.70 -20.03
N GLY A 204 -1.19 20.13 -18.90
CA GLY A 204 -0.46 21.39 -18.75
C GLY A 204 0.87 21.38 -19.52
N LEU A 205 1.52 20.22 -19.64
CA LEU A 205 2.75 20.06 -20.42
C LEU A 205 2.51 20.16 -21.94
N ALA A 206 1.30 19.85 -22.42
CA ALA A 206 0.95 19.93 -23.84
C ALA A 206 0.81 21.37 -24.34
N ARG A 207 0.87 22.39 -23.47
CA ARG A 207 0.69 23.82 -23.83
C ARG A 207 1.98 24.56 -24.11
N GLY A 208 3.08 23.86 -24.40
CA GLY A 208 4.32 24.46 -24.94
C GLY A 208 5.47 24.64 -23.95
N ALA A 209 5.28 24.46 -22.64
CA ALA A 209 6.37 24.49 -21.69
C ALA A 209 7.06 23.11 -21.57
N THR A 210 8.37 23.08 -21.66
CA THR A 210 9.14 21.85 -21.50
C THR A 210 9.16 21.41 -20.01
N PRO A 211 9.35 20.11 -19.73
CA PRO A 211 9.53 19.63 -18.35
C PRO A 211 10.61 20.41 -17.56
N ALA A 212 11.70 20.73 -18.23
CA ALA A 212 12.80 21.50 -17.61
C ALA A 212 12.39 22.96 -17.28
N GLN A 213 11.61 23.60 -18.14
CA GLN A 213 11.07 24.96 -17.86
C GLN A 213 10.13 24.93 -16.66
N ARG A 214 9.22 23.96 -16.59
CA ARG A 214 8.30 23.80 -15.45
C ARG A 214 9.01 23.55 -14.13
N LEU A 215 10.06 22.75 -14.12
CA LEU A 215 10.88 22.52 -12.93
C LEU A 215 11.70 23.74 -12.54
N ARG A 216 12.12 24.57 -13.49
CA ARG A 216 12.80 25.85 -13.21
C ARG A 216 11.85 26.83 -12.52
N GLU A 217 10.64 27.01 -13.05
CA GLU A 217 9.60 27.84 -12.42
C GLU A 217 9.28 27.37 -10.99
N CYS A 218 9.18 26.05 -10.79
CA CYS A 218 9.00 25.44 -9.48
C CYS A 218 10.17 25.76 -8.53
N LEU A 219 11.42 25.64 -9.00
CA LEU A 219 12.61 25.94 -8.21
C LEU A 219 12.69 27.42 -7.84
N GLU A 220 12.37 28.33 -8.77
CA GLU A 220 12.31 29.78 -8.53
C GLU A 220 11.28 30.13 -7.44
N ALA A 221 10.07 29.53 -7.52
CA ALA A 221 9.05 29.72 -6.49
C ALA A 221 9.49 29.22 -5.11
N LEU A 222 10.16 28.07 -5.04
CA LEU A 222 10.73 27.55 -3.80
C LEU A 222 11.87 28.41 -3.28
N ALA A 223 12.79 28.88 -4.14
CA ALA A 223 13.94 29.69 -3.77
C ALA A 223 13.54 31.08 -3.22
N ALA A 224 12.39 31.60 -3.64
CA ALA A 224 11.82 32.84 -3.09
C ALA A 224 11.41 32.69 -1.62
N CYS A 225 11.10 31.48 -1.17
CA CYS A 225 10.60 31.21 0.18
C CYS A 225 11.62 30.46 1.06
N GLU A 226 12.61 29.81 0.44
CA GLU A 226 13.59 28.93 1.11
C GLU A 226 15.01 29.38 0.75
N SER A 227 15.69 30.05 1.69
CA SER A 227 17.02 30.62 1.46
C SER A 227 18.10 29.58 1.08
N ALA A 228 17.94 28.33 1.52
CA ALA A 228 18.84 27.24 1.18
C ALA A 228 18.83 26.89 -0.33
N LEU A 229 17.79 27.31 -1.06
CA LEU A 229 17.63 27.06 -2.50
C LEU A 229 18.03 28.25 -3.39
N ARG A 230 18.48 29.36 -2.83
CA ARG A 230 18.78 30.60 -3.58
C ARG A 230 19.77 30.39 -4.73
N ASP A 231 20.76 29.55 -4.53
CA ASP A 231 21.79 29.26 -5.53
C ASP A 231 21.62 27.87 -6.19
N ALA A 232 20.53 27.18 -5.83
CA ALA A 232 20.30 25.83 -6.33
C ALA A 232 20.10 25.80 -7.85
N ARG A 233 20.60 24.76 -8.48
CA ARG A 233 20.52 24.56 -9.93
C ARG A 233 19.99 23.18 -10.26
N LEU A 234 19.18 23.07 -11.30
CA LEU A 234 18.72 21.80 -11.85
C LEU A 234 19.90 21.06 -12.47
N GLU A 235 20.05 19.77 -12.16
CA GLU A 235 21.15 18.92 -12.60
C GLU A 235 20.66 17.68 -13.33
N GLY A 236 21.26 17.41 -14.51
CA GLY A 236 20.87 16.28 -15.37
C GLY A 236 19.53 16.49 -16.06
N GLU A 237 18.95 15.39 -16.56
CA GLU A 237 17.69 15.41 -17.29
C GLU A 237 16.48 15.21 -16.38
N PRO A 238 15.35 15.90 -16.63
CA PRO A 238 14.13 15.71 -15.86
C PRO A 238 13.54 14.32 -16.10
N HIS A 239 12.93 13.76 -15.06
CA HIS A 239 12.22 12.50 -15.11
C HIS A 239 10.72 12.72 -14.96
N ALA A 240 9.95 12.13 -15.89
CA ALA A 240 8.50 12.19 -15.88
C ALA A 240 7.89 10.83 -15.50
N ARG A 241 6.91 10.85 -14.59
CA ARG A 241 6.17 9.65 -14.17
C ARG A 241 4.69 9.97 -14.00
N ALA A 242 3.80 9.02 -14.33
CA ALA A 242 2.39 9.15 -14.01
C ALA A 242 2.20 9.22 -12.48
N ALA A 243 1.45 10.22 -12.02
CA ALA A 243 1.19 10.51 -10.61
C ALA A 243 -0.26 10.29 -10.18
N SER A 244 -1.17 10.05 -11.13
CA SER A 244 -2.59 9.83 -10.85
C SER A 244 -2.82 8.63 -9.92
N ALA A 245 -3.75 8.75 -9.00
CA ALA A 245 -4.28 7.60 -8.28
C ALA A 245 -4.92 6.60 -9.26
N ARG A 246 -4.83 5.30 -8.97
CA ARG A 246 -5.32 4.26 -9.87
C ARG A 246 -5.74 3.00 -9.13
N LEU A 247 -6.92 2.47 -9.48
CA LEU A 247 -7.38 1.13 -9.12
C LEU A 247 -7.29 0.23 -10.35
N SER A 248 -6.71 -0.95 -10.21
CA SER A 248 -6.62 -1.93 -11.32
C SER A 248 -7.99 -2.47 -11.71
N ALA A 249 -8.20 -2.66 -13.02
CA ALA A 249 -9.45 -3.20 -13.57
C ALA A 249 -9.56 -4.73 -13.45
N ALA A 250 -8.43 -5.44 -13.39
CA ALA A 250 -8.48 -6.90 -13.37
C ALA A 250 -8.70 -7.39 -11.94
N ALA A 251 -9.72 -8.23 -11.76
CA ALA A 251 -9.93 -9.02 -10.56
C ALA A 251 -8.75 -9.98 -10.33
N PRO A 252 -8.49 -10.38 -9.07
CA PRO A 252 -7.64 -11.52 -8.80
C PRO A 252 -8.20 -12.77 -9.50
N ALA A 253 -7.32 -13.62 -10.03
CA ALA A 253 -7.71 -14.89 -10.63
C ALA A 253 -6.93 -16.02 -9.95
N PRO A 254 -7.37 -17.27 -10.00
CA PRO A 254 -6.64 -18.39 -9.40
C PRO A 254 -5.16 -18.36 -9.82
N GLY A 255 -4.28 -18.29 -8.82
CA GLY A 255 -2.85 -18.17 -9.04
C GLY A 255 -2.34 -16.82 -9.58
N TYR A 256 -3.20 -15.79 -9.77
CA TYR A 256 -2.77 -14.46 -10.20
C TYR A 256 -3.13 -13.37 -9.18
N VAL A 257 -2.11 -12.75 -8.60
CA VAL A 257 -2.25 -11.74 -7.54
C VAL A 257 -1.50 -10.46 -7.90
N ARG A 258 -2.05 -9.31 -7.56
CA ARG A 258 -1.38 -8.02 -7.69
C ARG A 258 -0.89 -7.48 -6.36
N ALA A 259 0.33 -6.92 -6.36
CA ALA A 259 0.93 -6.29 -5.19
C ALA A 259 1.35 -4.84 -5.47
N GLY A 260 1.26 -3.99 -4.46
CA GLY A 260 1.63 -2.58 -4.55
C GLY A 260 0.82 -1.79 -5.59
N ASP A 261 1.50 -0.90 -6.28
CA ASP A 261 0.93 -0.02 -7.30
C ASP A 261 0.32 -0.77 -8.51
N ALA A 262 0.60 -2.05 -8.66
CA ALA A 262 -0.03 -2.88 -9.68
C ALA A 262 -1.52 -3.14 -9.39
N GLY A 263 -1.90 -3.18 -8.11
CA GLY A 263 -3.29 -3.29 -7.67
C GLY A 263 -3.93 -1.93 -7.43
N VAL A 264 -3.35 -1.16 -6.50
CA VAL A 264 -3.82 0.17 -6.11
C VAL A 264 -2.63 1.11 -6.00
N SER A 265 -2.57 2.13 -6.83
CA SER A 265 -1.57 3.19 -6.71
C SER A 265 -2.18 4.48 -6.19
N MET A 266 -1.46 5.13 -5.30
CA MET A 266 -1.89 6.36 -4.66
C MET A 266 -1.33 7.59 -5.36
N GLU A 267 -1.97 8.70 -5.11
CA GLU A 267 -1.48 10.03 -5.44
C GLU A 267 -0.31 10.39 -4.47
N PRO A 268 0.77 11.05 -4.96
CA PRO A 268 1.98 11.28 -4.17
C PRO A 268 1.80 12.12 -2.91
N LEU A 269 0.82 13.02 -2.87
CA LEU A 269 0.59 13.95 -1.76
C LEU A 269 0.42 13.25 -0.40
N SER A 270 -0.11 12.04 -0.42
CA SER A 270 -0.30 11.25 0.81
C SER A 270 1.02 10.83 1.49
N GLY A 271 2.14 10.79 0.76
CA GLY A 271 3.44 10.30 1.26
C GLY A 271 3.47 8.82 1.66
N HIS A 272 2.42 8.03 1.35
CA HIS A 272 2.26 6.67 1.86
C HIS A 272 2.63 5.57 0.84
N GLY A 273 3.14 5.92 -0.35
CA GLY A 273 3.36 4.95 -1.44
C GLY A 273 4.24 3.77 -1.05
N LEU A 274 5.38 4.00 -0.37
CA LEU A 274 6.28 2.94 0.09
C LEU A 274 5.62 2.06 1.17
N TYR A 275 4.96 2.66 2.16
CA TYR A 275 4.23 1.91 3.19
C TYR A 275 3.16 1.00 2.56
N GLU A 276 2.37 1.51 1.63
CA GLU A 276 1.32 0.76 0.97
C GLU A 276 1.87 -0.36 0.08
N ALA A 277 2.98 -0.11 -0.62
CA ALA A 277 3.67 -1.13 -1.39
C ALA A 277 4.10 -2.30 -0.49
N LEU A 278 4.78 -2.01 0.64
CA LEU A 278 5.22 -3.01 1.61
C LEU A 278 4.05 -3.73 2.29
N SER A 279 3.01 -2.99 2.71
CA SER A 279 1.85 -3.58 3.40
C SER A 279 1.02 -4.49 2.50
N SER A 280 1.09 -4.31 1.17
CA SER A 280 0.43 -5.19 0.22
C SER A 280 1.06 -6.58 0.15
N ALA A 281 2.32 -6.70 0.54
CA ALA A 281 3.07 -7.96 0.46
C ALA A 281 2.46 -9.06 1.34
N GLY A 282 1.99 -8.71 2.54
CA GLY A 282 1.34 -9.66 3.45
C GLY A 282 0.08 -10.29 2.85
N ALA A 283 -0.76 -9.48 2.21
CA ALA A 283 -1.96 -9.98 1.53
C ALA A 283 -1.61 -10.82 0.29
N ALA A 284 -0.62 -10.37 -0.49
CA ALA A 284 -0.21 -11.06 -1.70
C ALA A 284 0.47 -12.40 -1.41
N SER A 285 1.34 -12.46 -0.41
CA SER A 285 1.99 -13.72 0.01
C SER A 285 0.98 -14.71 0.60
N ALA A 286 0.04 -14.25 1.43
CA ALA A 286 -1.00 -15.10 1.98
C ALA A 286 -1.93 -15.66 0.89
N ALA A 287 -2.31 -14.84 -0.09
CA ALA A 287 -3.12 -15.28 -1.22
C ALA A 287 -2.42 -16.38 -2.04
N ALA A 288 -1.14 -16.16 -2.35
CA ALA A 288 -0.33 -17.15 -3.05
C ALA A 288 -0.16 -18.45 -2.25
N HIS A 289 0.14 -18.34 -0.96
CA HIS A 289 0.29 -19.48 -0.06
C HIS A 289 -1.02 -20.28 0.06
N THR A 290 -2.15 -19.59 0.27
CA THR A 290 -3.48 -20.21 0.33
C THR A 290 -3.79 -21.01 -0.92
N HIS A 291 -3.49 -20.46 -2.10
CA HIS A 291 -3.68 -21.16 -3.38
C HIS A 291 -2.78 -22.38 -3.53
N LEU A 292 -1.48 -22.24 -3.22
CA LEU A 292 -0.51 -23.34 -3.32
C LEU A 292 -0.78 -24.45 -2.30
N ALA A 293 -1.38 -24.13 -1.16
CA ALA A 293 -1.85 -25.10 -0.18
C ALA A 293 -3.14 -25.83 -0.59
N GLY A 294 -3.70 -25.53 -1.77
CA GLY A 294 -4.89 -26.19 -2.30
C GLY A 294 -6.22 -25.73 -1.70
N HIS A 295 -6.23 -24.59 -0.97
CA HIS A 295 -7.46 -24.05 -0.44
C HIS A 295 -8.32 -23.36 -1.53
N SER A 296 -9.63 -23.23 -1.26
CA SER A 296 -10.57 -22.52 -2.15
C SER A 296 -10.10 -21.11 -2.47
N TRP A 297 -10.24 -20.70 -3.74
CA TRP A 297 -9.88 -19.39 -4.22
C TRP A 297 -10.94 -18.31 -3.92
N GLU A 298 -12.19 -18.69 -3.75
CA GLU A 298 -13.29 -17.73 -3.54
C GLU A 298 -13.06 -16.79 -2.33
N PRO A 299 -12.64 -17.27 -1.13
CA PRO A 299 -12.27 -16.38 -0.03
C PRO A 299 -11.11 -15.44 -0.38
N VAL A 300 -10.12 -15.92 -1.13
CA VAL A 300 -8.94 -15.13 -1.55
C VAL A 300 -9.35 -13.99 -2.47
N GLU A 301 -10.13 -14.30 -3.50
CA GLU A 301 -10.62 -13.29 -4.47
C GLU A 301 -11.42 -12.20 -3.76
N ARG A 302 -12.36 -12.60 -2.90
CA ARG A 302 -13.18 -11.68 -2.12
C ARG A 302 -12.32 -10.81 -1.19
N PHE A 303 -11.38 -11.40 -0.46
CA PHE A 303 -10.46 -10.68 0.44
C PHE A 303 -9.64 -9.63 -0.30
N LEU A 304 -9.02 -10.01 -1.42
CA LEU A 304 -8.18 -9.11 -2.21
C LEU A 304 -8.99 -7.98 -2.84
N THR A 305 -10.19 -8.30 -3.35
CA THR A 305 -11.08 -7.31 -3.98
C THR A 305 -11.60 -6.30 -2.96
N GLU A 306 -12.12 -6.77 -1.82
CA GLU A 306 -12.60 -5.89 -0.74
C GLU A 306 -11.47 -4.99 -0.23
N ARG A 307 -10.27 -5.55 -0.03
CA ARG A 307 -9.09 -4.79 0.40
C ARG A 307 -8.65 -3.74 -0.62
N ALA A 308 -8.63 -4.08 -1.91
CA ALA A 308 -8.26 -3.14 -2.96
C ALA A 308 -9.25 -1.96 -3.05
N CYS A 309 -10.55 -2.26 -3.01
CA CYS A 309 -11.60 -1.24 -3.02
C CYS A 309 -11.52 -0.30 -1.81
N GLU A 310 -11.26 -0.83 -0.63
CA GLU A 310 -11.15 0.01 0.57
C GLU A 310 -9.88 0.88 0.56
N ARG A 311 -8.74 0.31 0.17
CA ARG A 311 -7.50 1.10 0.01
C ARG A 311 -7.70 2.22 -1.01
N TRP A 312 -8.37 1.93 -2.12
CA TRP A 312 -8.75 2.92 -3.12
C TRP A 312 -9.61 4.03 -2.51
N ARG A 313 -10.73 3.68 -1.85
CA ARG A 313 -11.62 4.67 -1.22
C ARG A 313 -10.88 5.54 -0.19
N THR A 314 -10.06 4.93 0.65
CA THR A 314 -9.26 5.66 1.64
C THR A 314 -8.26 6.62 0.97
N ALA A 315 -7.61 6.20 -0.11
CA ALA A 315 -6.67 7.04 -0.85
C ALA A 315 -7.37 8.22 -1.51
N ILE A 316 -8.52 7.99 -2.14
CA ILE A 316 -9.33 9.03 -2.78
C ILE A 316 -9.88 10.01 -1.74
N ALA A 317 -10.39 9.53 -0.60
CA ALA A 317 -10.90 10.40 0.46
C ALA A 317 -9.81 11.33 1.02
N ARG A 318 -8.60 10.81 1.23
CA ARG A 318 -7.46 11.63 1.67
C ARG A 318 -7.06 12.67 0.62
N ALA A 319 -6.97 12.25 -0.64
CA ALA A 319 -6.65 13.15 -1.73
C ALA A 319 -7.71 14.25 -1.85
N ALA A 320 -9.00 13.89 -1.84
CA ALA A 320 -10.10 14.87 -1.88
C ALA A 320 -9.97 15.92 -0.79
N ALA A 321 -9.77 15.51 0.47
CA ALA A 321 -9.63 16.43 1.60
C ALA A 321 -8.44 17.39 1.43
N PHE A 322 -7.28 16.91 0.96
CA PHE A 322 -6.12 17.75 0.72
C PHE A 322 -6.33 18.75 -0.41
N TYR A 323 -6.88 18.28 -1.55
CA TYR A 323 -7.11 19.15 -2.71
C TYR A 323 -8.24 20.16 -2.43
N GLU A 324 -9.28 19.79 -1.69
CA GLU A 324 -10.36 20.68 -1.25
C GLU A 324 -9.82 21.79 -0.33
N GLN A 325 -9.01 21.44 0.68
CA GLN A 325 -8.37 22.39 1.58
C GLN A 325 -7.52 23.42 0.80
N GLN A 326 -6.73 22.94 -0.18
CA GLN A 326 -5.92 23.85 -0.98
C GLN A 326 -6.75 24.68 -1.96
N ALA A 327 -7.80 24.12 -2.56
CA ALA A 327 -8.72 24.85 -3.43
C ALA A 327 -9.48 25.96 -2.71
N ALA A 328 -9.79 25.76 -1.43
CA ALA A 328 -10.39 26.80 -0.59
C ALA A 328 -9.42 27.96 -0.32
N ALA A 329 -8.14 27.67 -0.13
CA ALA A 329 -7.11 28.67 0.12
C ALA A 329 -6.65 29.41 -1.16
N THR A 330 -6.56 28.68 -2.28
CA THR A 330 -6.07 29.20 -3.57
C THR A 330 -6.94 28.64 -4.69
N PRO A 331 -8.08 29.27 -5.03
CA PRO A 331 -9.09 28.72 -5.93
C PRO A 331 -8.73 28.86 -7.42
N THR A 332 -7.56 28.37 -7.83
CA THR A 332 -7.18 28.31 -9.24
C THR A 332 -7.91 27.20 -9.98
N THR A 333 -7.83 27.21 -11.30
CA THR A 333 -8.44 26.18 -12.16
C THR A 333 -7.93 24.79 -11.82
N PHE A 334 -6.62 24.63 -11.60
CA PHE A 334 -6.02 23.35 -11.25
C PHE A 334 -6.61 22.76 -9.96
N TRP A 335 -6.62 23.56 -8.88
CA TRP A 335 -7.08 23.08 -7.57
C TRP A 335 -8.56 22.73 -7.57
N ARG A 336 -9.40 23.60 -8.19
CA ARG A 336 -10.84 23.33 -8.30
C ARG A 336 -11.13 22.08 -9.13
N GLN A 337 -10.44 21.91 -10.26
CA GLN A 337 -10.65 20.71 -11.10
C GLN A 337 -10.19 19.42 -10.40
N CYS A 338 -9.07 19.45 -9.69
CA CYS A 338 -8.60 18.27 -8.96
C CYS A 338 -9.53 17.95 -7.78
N ALA A 339 -9.95 18.95 -7.00
CA ALA A 339 -10.88 18.76 -5.88
C ALA A 339 -12.23 18.19 -6.37
N GLY A 340 -12.81 18.77 -7.43
CA GLY A 340 -14.05 18.27 -8.04
C GLY A 340 -13.93 16.83 -8.54
N ALA A 341 -12.85 16.52 -9.28
CA ALA A 341 -12.63 15.17 -9.79
C ALA A 341 -12.44 14.12 -8.69
N TYR A 342 -11.84 14.47 -7.55
CA TYR A 342 -11.77 13.57 -6.40
C TYR A 342 -13.11 13.45 -5.67
N ALA A 343 -13.90 14.53 -5.56
CA ALA A 343 -15.23 14.50 -4.96
C ALA A 343 -16.19 13.59 -5.75
N GLU A 344 -16.18 13.66 -7.09
CA GLU A 344 -16.97 12.77 -7.96
C GLU A 344 -16.65 11.28 -7.74
N LEU A 345 -15.39 10.95 -7.44
CA LEU A 345 -14.96 9.58 -7.15
C LEU A 345 -15.42 9.09 -5.76
N LEU A 346 -15.81 10.00 -4.87
CA LEU A 346 -16.32 9.71 -3.53
C LEU A 346 -17.84 9.61 -3.49
N GLU A 347 -18.56 9.95 -4.58
CA GLU A 347 -20.02 9.88 -4.59
C GLU A 347 -20.51 8.53 -4.06
N PRO A 348 -21.52 8.55 -3.16
CA PRO A 348 -21.95 7.35 -2.48
C PRO A 348 -22.57 6.39 -3.48
N ARG A 349 -21.90 5.25 -3.72
CA ARG A 349 -22.67 4.04 -4.01
C ARG A 349 -23.51 3.77 -2.78
N ALA A 350 -24.83 3.57 -2.97
CA ALA A 350 -25.80 3.35 -1.92
C ALA A 350 -25.17 2.54 -0.76
N PRO A 351 -25.25 2.99 0.48
CA PRO A 351 -24.71 2.26 1.61
C PRO A 351 -25.37 0.89 1.62
N GLU A 352 -24.57 -0.18 1.54
CA GLU A 352 -25.05 -1.47 2.00
C GLU A 352 -25.42 -1.25 3.47
N GLU A 353 -26.70 -1.23 3.81
CA GLU A 353 -27.19 -1.24 5.19
C GLU A 353 -26.61 -2.47 5.87
N ARG A 354 -25.61 -2.24 6.71
CA ARG A 354 -24.98 -3.29 7.50
C ARG A 354 -25.54 -3.16 8.91
N PRO A 355 -26.32 -4.13 9.39
CA PRO A 355 -26.80 -4.10 10.76
C PRO A 355 -25.60 -4.09 11.71
N GLU A 356 -25.55 -3.09 12.59
CA GLU A 356 -24.56 -3.00 13.66
C GLU A 356 -24.73 -4.16 14.65
N GLY A 357 -23.61 -4.68 15.17
CA GLY A 357 -23.64 -5.75 16.17
C GLY A 357 -24.02 -7.13 15.62
N ALA A 358 -23.89 -7.36 14.30
CA ALA A 358 -24.19 -8.63 13.67
C ALA A 358 -22.95 -9.43 13.30
N TRP A 359 -23.09 -10.74 13.34
CA TRP A 359 -22.09 -11.67 12.84
C TRP A 359 -22.21 -11.87 11.35
N HIS A 360 -21.09 -11.75 10.64
CA HIS A 360 -21.01 -11.96 9.20
C HIS A 360 -19.94 -12.98 8.86
N LEU A 361 -20.18 -13.79 7.85
CA LEU A 361 -19.14 -14.65 7.28
C LEU A 361 -18.30 -13.85 6.28
N ARG A 362 -17.02 -13.65 6.59
CA ARG A 362 -16.10 -12.85 5.77
C ARG A 362 -14.75 -13.50 5.63
N PRO A 363 -14.04 -13.23 4.54
CA PRO A 363 -12.66 -13.66 4.40
C PRO A 363 -11.75 -12.86 5.33
N VAL A 364 -10.91 -13.57 6.07
CA VAL A 364 -9.92 -13.01 6.99
C VAL A 364 -8.55 -13.59 6.72
N LEU A 365 -7.52 -12.87 7.11
CA LEU A 365 -6.16 -13.38 7.17
C LEU A 365 -5.95 -14.05 8.54
N ASN A 366 -5.77 -15.37 8.53
CA ASN A 366 -5.44 -16.16 9.71
C ASN A 366 -4.02 -16.72 9.55
N GLY A 367 -3.05 -16.12 10.27
CA GLY A 367 -1.64 -16.41 10.04
C GLY A 367 -1.22 -16.11 8.61
N SER A 368 -0.92 -17.14 7.82
CA SER A 368 -0.52 -17.03 6.41
C SER A 368 -1.60 -17.49 5.42
N VAL A 369 -2.79 -17.85 5.88
CA VAL A 369 -3.89 -18.38 5.06
C VAL A 369 -5.07 -17.42 5.07
N ILE A 370 -5.73 -17.27 3.93
CA ILE A 370 -6.99 -16.53 3.80
C ILE A 370 -8.14 -17.54 3.81
N GLU A 371 -9.05 -17.37 4.75
CA GLU A 371 -10.18 -18.26 4.95
C GLU A 371 -11.44 -17.53 5.41
N MET A 372 -12.60 -18.17 5.30
CA MET A 372 -13.86 -17.60 5.76
C MET A 372 -14.01 -17.79 7.27
N ARG A 373 -14.29 -16.70 7.99
CA ARG A 373 -14.56 -16.69 9.43
C ARG A 373 -15.78 -15.83 9.76
N ARG A 374 -16.45 -16.17 10.85
CA ARG A 374 -17.47 -15.29 11.44
C ARG A 374 -16.76 -14.10 12.07
N VAL A 375 -17.13 -12.89 11.65
CA VAL A 375 -16.60 -11.62 12.12
C VAL A 375 -17.70 -10.78 12.74
N ALA A 376 -17.40 -10.11 13.85
CA ALA A 376 -18.29 -9.15 14.48
C ALA A 376 -18.13 -7.79 13.78
N VAL A 377 -19.16 -7.33 13.07
CA VAL A 377 -19.16 -6.03 12.39
C VAL A 377 -19.66 -4.96 13.33
N THR A 378 -18.90 -3.88 13.49
CA THR A 378 -19.28 -2.69 14.25
C THR A 378 -19.14 -1.45 13.38
N ARG A 379 -19.70 -0.32 13.81
CA ARG A 379 -19.56 0.98 13.13
C ARG A 379 -18.08 1.38 12.97
N GLU A 380 -17.31 1.15 14.03
CA GLU A 380 -15.87 1.50 14.06
C GLU A 380 -15.03 0.50 13.25
N ARG A 381 -15.52 -0.74 13.09
CA ARG A 381 -14.84 -1.83 12.42
C ARG A 381 -15.76 -2.45 11.35
N PRO A 382 -16.02 -1.76 10.25
CA PRO A 382 -16.97 -2.20 9.22
C PRO A 382 -16.54 -3.45 8.46
N ARG A 383 -15.26 -3.83 8.53
CA ARG A 383 -14.78 -5.13 8.04
C ARG A 383 -15.09 -6.28 8.98
N GLY A 384 -15.39 -5.97 10.23
CA GLY A 384 -15.55 -6.93 11.30
C GLY A 384 -14.22 -7.26 11.99
N VAL A 385 -14.35 -7.79 13.17
CA VAL A 385 -13.27 -8.31 14.02
C VAL A 385 -13.56 -9.79 14.25
N TRP A 386 -12.60 -10.66 13.96
CA TRP A 386 -12.77 -12.10 14.17
C TRP A 386 -12.04 -12.60 15.42
N GLN A 387 -10.97 -11.86 15.84
CA GLN A 387 -10.19 -12.18 17.03
C GLN A 387 -9.78 -10.91 17.78
N VAL A 388 -9.66 -11.06 19.11
CA VAL A 388 -9.07 -10.08 20.04
C VAL A 388 -8.05 -10.81 20.88
N ASP A 389 -6.82 -10.30 20.96
CA ASP A 389 -5.71 -10.93 21.72
C ASP A 389 -5.55 -12.44 21.41
N GLN A 390 -5.67 -12.82 20.14
CA GLN A 390 -5.64 -14.19 19.61
C GLN A 390 -6.83 -15.08 20.02
N VAL A 391 -7.83 -14.53 20.70
CA VAL A 391 -9.07 -15.23 21.01
C VAL A 391 -10.08 -15.06 19.89
N GLU A 392 -10.50 -16.15 19.25
CA GLU A 392 -11.55 -16.15 18.24
C GLU A 392 -12.90 -15.81 18.86
N LEU A 393 -13.45 -14.65 18.49
CA LEU A 393 -14.64 -14.08 19.13
C LEU A 393 -15.90 -14.95 18.96
N ALA A 394 -16.08 -15.54 17.77
CA ALA A 394 -17.25 -16.38 17.49
C ALA A 394 -17.24 -17.66 18.33
N ARG A 395 -16.06 -18.31 18.48
CA ARG A 395 -15.93 -19.50 19.32
C ARG A 395 -16.10 -19.17 20.82
N LEU A 396 -15.63 -17.99 21.23
CA LEU A 396 -15.84 -17.51 22.59
C LEU A 396 -17.33 -17.27 22.86
N GLU A 397 -18.06 -16.60 21.95
CA GLU A 397 -19.50 -16.38 22.08
C GLU A 397 -20.26 -17.71 22.14
N GLU A 398 -20.00 -18.64 21.20
CA GLU A 398 -20.64 -19.97 21.18
C GLU A 398 -20.43 -20.72 22.52
N PHE A 399 -19.22 -20.70 23.07
CA PHE A 399 -18.93 -21.31 24.34
C PHE A 399 -19.73 -20.67 25.49
N LEU A 400 -19.75 -19.33 25.57
CA LEU A 400 -20.45 -18.61 26.61
C LEU A 400 -21.99 -18.73 26.52
N LEU A 401 -22.52 -18.94 25.33
CA LEU A 401 -23.95 -19.22 25.11
C LEU A 401 -24.30 -20.66 25.51
N ALA A 402 -23.42 -21.62 25.24
CA ALA A 402 -23.61 -23.02 25.62
C ALA A 402 -23.44 -23.24 27.13
N GLU A 403 -22.55 -22.50 27.77
CA GLU A 403 -22.19 -22.60 29.17
C GLU A 403 -22.34 -21.24 29.88
N PRO A 404 -23.59 -20.76 30.13
CA PRO A 404 -23.81 -19.39 30.66
C PRO A 404 -23.23 -19.15 32.06
N ALA A 405 -22.99 -20.22 32.84
CA ALA A 405 -22.36 -20.16 34.17
C ALA A 405 -20.83 -20.22 34.11
N ALA A 406 -20.25 -20.44 32.94
CA ALA A 406 -18.82 -20.58 32.78
C ALA A 406 -18.10 -19.24 33.01
N GLY A 407 -17.06 -19.26 33.86
CA GLY A 407 -16.19 -18.12 34.06
C GLY A 407 -15.07 -18.02 33.02
N VAL A 408 -14.35 -16.88 33.04
CA VAL A 408 -13.20 -16.61 32.16
C VAL A 408 -12.16 -17.75 32.18
N ALA A 409 -11.90 -18.35 33.37
CA ALA A 409 -10.93 -19.44 33.49
C ALA A 409 -11.36 -20.72 32.76
N GLN A 410 -12.66 -21.03 32.68
CA GLN A 410 -13.18 -22.18 31.94
C GLN A 410 -13.10 -21.91 30.43
N ALA A 411 -13.52 -20.72 29.98
CA ALA A 411 -13.38 -20.30 28.57
C ALA A 411 -11.91 -20.30 28.10
N ALA A 412 -10.99 -19.87 28.96
CA ALA A 412 -9.56 -19.88 28.68
C ALA A 412 -9.01 -21.30 28.45
N ARG A 413 -9.42 -22.27 29.26
CA ARG A 413 -9.08 -23.68 29.05
C ARG A 413 -9.66 -24.24 27.75
N TYR A 414 -10.94 -23.95 27.47
CA TYR A 414 -11.62 -24.42 26.27
C TYR A 414 -10.98 -23.88 24.97
N LEU A 415 -10.59 -22.61 24.97
CA LEU A 415 -10.01 -21.94 23.80
C LEU A 415 -8.48 -22.07 23.73
N ALA A 416 -7.85 -22.71 24.73
CA ALA A 416 -6.39 -22.81 24.88
C ALA A 416 -5.69 -21.43 24.83
N CYS A 417 -6.31 -20.43 25.48
CA CYS A 417 -5.83 -19.05 25.54
C CYS A 417 -5.52 -18.64 26.99
N SER A 418 -4.83 -17.51 27.16
CA SER A 418 -4.63 -16.99 28.53
C SER A 418 -5.92 -16.40 29.11
N PRO A 419 -6.15 -16.48 30.42
CA PRO A 419 -7.32 -15.85 31.06
C PRO A 419 -7.42 -14.35 30.81
N ALA A 420 -6.28 -13.65 30.72
CA ALA A 420 -6.23 -12.22 30.41
C ALA A 420 -6.73 -11.91 28.99
N ALA A 421 -6.30 -12.70 28.00
CA ALA A 421 -6.76 -12.56 26.61
C ALA A 421 -8.26 -12.82 26.48
N VAL A 422 -8.78 -13.86 27.16
CA VAL A 422 -10.23 -14.15 27.18
C VAL A 422 -11.00 -13.04 27.88
N ALA A 423 -10.50 -12.49 29.01
CA ALA A 423 -11.14 -11.35 29.65
C ALA A 423 -11.22 -10.12 28.75
N SER A 424 -10.15 -9.82 28.00
CA SER A 424 -10.11 -8.75 26.98
C SER A 424 -11.17 -8.98 25.90
N ALA A 425 -11.24 -10.19 25.35
CA ALA A 425 -12.21 -10.56 24.32
C ALA A 425 -13.66 -10.49 24.81
N VAL A 426 -13.94 -10.95 26.03
CA VAL A 426 -15.27 -10.82 26.68
C VAL A 426 -15.63 -9.34 26.87
N GLY A 427 -14.68 -8.53 27.36
CA GLY A 427 -14.86 -7.08 27.49
C GLY A 427 -15.19 -6.42 26.16
N TRP A 428 -14.50 -6.81 25.10
CA TRP A 428 -14.74 -6.32 23.73
C TRP A 428 -16.15 -6.70 23.24
N LEU A 429 -16.55 -7.97 23.36
CA LEU A 429 -17.88 -8.43 22.95
C LEU A 429 -19.01 -7.70 23.70
N ARG A 430 -18.84 -7.45 25.01
CA ARG A 430 -19.82 -6.69 25.82
C ARG A 430 -19.90 -5.22 25.42
N ALA A 431 -18.75 -4.58 25.20
CA ALA A 431 -18.69 -3.18 24.78
C ALA A 431 -19.37 -2.92 23.44
N HIS A 432 -19.47 -3.95 22.59
CA HIS A 432 -20.12 -3.85 21.26
C HIS A 432 -21.50 -4.53 21.21
N GLY A 433 -22.10 -4.87 22.37
CA GLY A 433 -23.47 -5.41 22.47
C GLY A 433 -23.67 -6.83 21.93
N LEU A 434 -22.57 -7.57 21.69
CA LEU A 434 -22.59 -8.94 21.17
C LEU A 434 -22.76 -9.99 22.28
N LEU A 435 -22.41 -9.64 23.52
CA LEU A 435 -22.75 -10.40 24.71
C LEU A 435 -23.59 -9.54 25.64
N LYS A 436 -24.80 -10.00 25.96
CA LYS A 436 -25.64 -9.33 26.97
C LYS A 436 -25.01 -9.48 28.34
N SER A 437 -25.01 -8.41 29.14
CA SER A 437 -24.68 -8.42 30.55
C SER A 437 -25.69 -9.33 31.24
N GLY A 438 -25.23 -10.41 31.92
CA GLY A 438 -26.01 -11.54 32.40
C GLY A 438 -27.40 -11.23 32.94
N GLY A 439 -28.36 -12.06 32.51
CA GLY A 439 -29.71 -12.13 33.05
C GLY A 439 -30.78 -12.32 31.96
N HIS A 440 -31.32 -13.53 31.84
CA HIS A 440 -32.49 -14.01 31.14
C HIS A 440 -32.30 -14.50 29.68
N ALA A 441 -32.71 -15.75 29.51
CA ALA A 441 -32.78 -16.48 28.27
C ALA A 441 -33.57 -15.69 27.18
N PRO A 442 -33.17 -15.71 25.91
CA PRO A 442 -33.98 -15.15 24.85
C PRO A 442 -35.19 -16.05 24.59
N GLN A 443 -36.39 -15.45 24.68
CA GLN A 443 -37.60 -16.04 24.12
C GLN A 443 -37.35 -16.29 22.62
N THR A 444 -37.36 -17.56 22.24
CA THR A 444 -37.44 -18.02 20.85
C THR A 444 -38.67 -17.40 20.18
N ARG A 445 -38.48 -16.36 19.39
CA ARG A 445 -39.47 -16.00 18.37
C ARG A 445 -39.34 -16.99 17.22
N ALA A 446 -40.23 -17.98 17.21
CA ALA A 446 -40.54 -18.78 16.05
C ALA A 446 -40.94 -17.85 14.91
N VAL A 447 -40.18 -17.85 13.84
CA VAL A 447 -40.64 -17.29 12.55
C VAL A 447 -41.38 -18.42 11.87
N ASN A 448 -42.70 -18.37 11.89
CA ASN A 448 -43.56 -19.16 11.04
C ASN A 448 -43.50 -18.59 9.62
N ARG A 449 -43.21 -19.50 8.69
CA ARG A 449 -43.48 -19.57 7.23
C ARG A 449 -42.86 -18.48 6.34
#